data_e81907042d0d45fc0343a38a318b7d09
#
_entry.id   e81907042d0d45fc0343a38a318b7d09
#
_cell.length_a   1.000
_cell.length_b   1.000
_cell.length_c   1.000
_cell.angle_alpha   90.00
_cell.angle_beta   90.00
_cell.angle_gamma   90.00
#
_symmetry.space_group_name_H-M   'P 1'
#
loop_
_entity.id
_entity.type
_entity.pdbx_description
1 polymer ?
#
loop_
_entity_poly.entity_id
_entity_poly.type
_entity_poly.pdbx_seq_one_letter_code
_entity_poly.pdbx_strand_id
1 'polypeptide(L)'
;MKQSVLWATSALIAAVAVSATLAAGGAVARQERGEPGVSLARDVVAAASAFETYTRGAVAISATFENGGGVAEALTKGAAYQPEQLDAGMIAYGAIAALQEQAFIDGVRRATRDVPREVLVARLRDDPESVIEIEGVGAAAGRAQAALLQRAAPLGITGRAIKKAAYDVQRQDWSKGPISDTAGRLARIKAMSAAFFNPGEDDTGRLIQAATAPREGGGFGGGGEGGAVFTPVTVRAAALAALALLGAADDDGVGDLDNIMSEEKSAGCMKMAKLNLYQCLAVAGPHYEDVYCLGQHALTDTAQCVSEAVGAPRTPAAPAASPVPRRAPGFMIPVGGQTVAAIDASDPTEAGAWGPSSAYPK
;
A
#
# COMPACT_ATOMS: atom_id res chain seq x y z
N MET A 1 -28.94 72.26 -0.11
CA MET A 1 -29.42 72.82 -1.40
C MET A 1 -29.73 71.66 -2.34
N LYS A 2 -30.98 71.61 -2.77
CA LYS A 2 -31.57 71.08 -4.01
C LYS A 2 -31.42 69.59 -4.28
N GLN A 3 -32.45 68.77 -4.07
CA GLN A 3 -33.64 68.46 -4.95
C GLN A 3 -33.26 67.29 -5.87
N SER A 4 -33.88 66.10 -5.63
CA SER A 4 -35.11 65.56 -6.21
C SER A 4 -35.01 65.23 -7.71
N VAL A 5 -35.31 63.98 -8.10
CA VAL A 5 -36.49 63.68 -8.92
C VAL A 5 -36.62 62.12 -9.08
N LEU A 6 -37.81 61.66 -8.70
CA LEU A 6 -38.43 60.36 -9.02
C LEU A 6 -38.82 60.30 -10.51
N TRP A 7 -38.71 59.14 -11.11
CA TRP A 7 -39.68 58.69 -12.14
C TRP A 7 -39.95 57.20 -12.04
N ALA A 8 -41.19 56.91 -11.74
CA ALA A 8 -41.81 55.60 -11.85
C ALA A 8 -42.36 55.41 -13.25
N THR A 9 -42.26 54.29 -13.88
CA THR A 9 -43.15 53.83 -14.95
C THR A 9 -43.48 52.38 -14.82
N SER A 10 -44.77 52.17 -14.57
CA SER A 10 -45.46 50.86 -14.64
C SER A 10 -45.78 50.54 -16.11
N ALA A 11 -45.67 49.22 -16.44
CA ALA A 11 -46.46 48.65 -17.56
C ALA A 11 -46.46 47.10 -17.41
N LEU A 12 -47.54 46.59 -16.98
CA LEU A 12 -48.60 45.86 -17.73
C LEU A 12 -48.28 44.39 -18.02
N ILE A 13 -49.08 43.62 -17.29
CA ILE A 13 -49.33 42.17 -17.36
C ILE A 13 -50.06 41.86 -18.68
N ALA A 14 -49.60 40.83 -19.38
CA ALA A 14 -50.39 40.07 -20.34
C ALA A 14 -50.35 38.58 -19.96
N ALA A 15 -51.45 38.16 -19.34
CA ALA A 15 -51.77 36.75 -19.12
C ALA A 15 -52.29 36.16 -20.42
N VAL A 16 -51.64 35.16 -20.98
CA VAL A 16 -52.17 34.28 -22.01
C VAL A 16 -52.44 32.92 -21.39
N ALA A 17 -53.71 32.67 -21.08
CA ALA A 17 -54.18 31.34 -20.73
C ALA A 17 -54.31 30.51 -22.02
N VAL A 18 -53.51 29.48 -22.15
CA VAL A 18 -53.72 28.41 -23.14
C VAL A 18 -54.19 27.17 -22.39
N SER A 19 -55.48 26.93 -22.48
CA SER A 19 -56.13 25.69 -22.08
C SER A 19 -55.80 24.62 -23.14
N ALA A 20 -54.99 23.61 -22.77
CA ALA A 20 -54.81 22.42 -23.57
C ALA A 20 -55.40 21.23 -22.82
N THR A 21 -56.36 20.63 -23.43
CA THR A 21 -57.19 19.50 -23.09
C THR A 21 -56.38 18.24 -22.71
N LEU A 22 -56.85 17.58 -21.64
CA LEU A 22 -56.49 16.22 -21.27
C LEU A 22 -56.71 15.24 -22.43
N ALA A 23 -55.64 14.60 -22.86
CA ALA A 23 -55.70 13.28 -23.46
C ALA A 23 -55.06 12.33 -22.44
N ALA A 24 -55.92 11.55 -21.76
CA ALA A 24 -55.53 10.43 -20.94
C ALA A 24 -54.92 9.35 -21.85
N GLY A 25 -53.61 9.33 -21.95
CA GLY A 25 -52.80 8.23 -22.45
C GLY A 25 -51.84 7.83 -21.36
N GLY A 26 -52.17 6.76 -20.63
CA GLY A 26 -51.29 6.17 -19.63
C GLY A 26 -49.99 5.63 -20.26
N ALA A 27 -49.06 6.52 -20.50
CA ALA A 27 -47.67 6.11 -20.60
C ALA A 27 -47.16 5.95 -19.18
N VAL A 28 -47.22 4.73 -18.67
CA VAL A 28 -46.40 4.29 -17.54
C VAL A 28 -44.94 4.59 -18.01
N ALA A 29 -44.37 5.68 -17.52
CA ALA A 29 -42.98 5.94 -17.64
C ALA A 29 -42.29 4.73 -17.00
N ARG A 30 -41.83 3.82 -17.85
CA ARG A 30 -40.90 2.75 -17.48
C ARG A 30 -39.67 3.51 -17.02
N GLN A 31 -39.60 3.70 -15.71
CA GLN A 31 -38.39 4.19 -15.07
C GLN A 31 -37.33 3.19 -15.48
N GLU A 32 -36.53 3.54 -16.49
CA GLU A 32 -35.31 2.84 -16.80
C GLU A 32 -34.57 2.83 -15.49
N ARG A 33 -34.52 1.67 -14.84
CA ARG A 33 -33.58 1.43 -13.76
C ARG A 33 -32.24 1.58 -14.45
N GLY A 34 -31.64 2.77 -14.32
CA GLY A 34 -30.27 3.01 -14.74
C GLY A 34 -29.44 1.85 -14.21
N GLU A 35 -28.59 1.30 -15.04
CA GLU A 35 -27.61 0.31 -14.58
C GLU A 35 -26.96 0.89 -13.31
N PRO A 36 -26.86 0.14 -12.22
CA PRO A 36 -26.20 0.63 -11.01
C PRO A 36 -24.80 1.10 -11.42
N GLY A 37 -24.54 2.38 -11.23
CA GLY A 37 -23.20 2.93 -11.44
C GLY A 37 -22.22 2.25 -10.50
N VAL A 38 -20.95 2.20 -10.88
CA VAL A 38 -19.88 1.71 -9.99
C VAL A 38 -19.95 2.48 -8.67
N SER A 39 -20.13 1.77 -7.56
CA SER A 39 -20.15 2.36 -6.22
C SER A 39 -19.11 1.70 -5.34
N LEU A 40 -18.21 2.52 -4.79
CA LEU A 40 -17.22 2.12 -3.80
C LEU A 40 -17.45 2.95 -2.53
N ALA A 41 -17.45 2.27 -1.38
CA ALA A 41 -17.49 2.89 -0.07
C ALA A 41 -16.34 3.89 0.10
N ARG A 42 -16.61 4.98 0.83
CA ARG A 42 -15.58 5.99 1.11
C ARG A 42 -14.35 5.41 1.80
N ASP A 43 -14.54 4.45 2.69
CA ASP A 43 -13.45 3.78 3.41
C ASP A 43 -12.58 2.93 2.47
N VAL A 44 -13.17 2.28 1.46
CA VAL A 44 -12.42 1.55 0.42
C VAL A 44 -11.55 2.50 -0.40
N VAL A 45 -12.12 3.63 -0.83
CA VAL A 45 -11.37 4.64 -1.58
C VAL A 45 -10.29 5.28 -0.71
N ALA A 46 -10.59 5.56 0.56
CA ALA A 46 -9.61 6.10 1.51
C ALA A 46 -8.45 5.13 1.75
N ALA A 47 -8.71 3.81 1.87
CA ALA A 47 -7.68 2.80 1.99
C ALA A 47 -6.77 2.75 0.74
N ALA A 48 -7.37 2.74 -0.46
CA ALA A 48 -6.61 2.79 -1.72
C ALA A 48 -5.75 4.06 -1.84
N SER A 49 -6.31 5.20 -1.44
CA SER A 49 -5.63 6.48 -1.43
C SER A 49 -4.47 6.50 -0.43
N ALA A 50 -4.65 5.92 0.76
CA ALA A 50 -3.60 5.79 1.77
C ALA A 50 -2.41 4.96 1.23
N PHE A 51 -2.68 3.84 0.56
CA PHE A 51 -1.65 3.01 -0.08
C PHE A 51 -0.86 3.79 -1.14
N GLU A 52 -1.57 4.48 -2.03
CA GLU A 52 -0.92 5.24 -3.09
C GLU A 52 -0.10 6.40 -2.54
N THR A 53 -0.67 7.18 -1.62
CA THR A 53 0.01 8.35 -1.04
C THR A 53 1.24 7.94 -0.24
N TYR A 54 1.13 6.85 0.55
CA TYR A 54 2.29 6.30 1.26
C TYR A 54 3.39 5.88 0.27
N THR A 55 3.07 5.05 -0.72
CA THR A 55 4.08 4.53 -1.66
C THR A 55 4.74 5.66 -2.45
N ARG A 56 3.98 6.67 -2.88
CA ARG A 56 4.50 7.85 -3.57
C ARG A 56 5.38 8.71 -2.66
N GLY A 57 4.95 8.96 -1.43
CA GLY A 57 5.71 9.71 -0.44
C GLY A 57 7.03 9.03 -0.05
N ALA A 58 7.00 7.71 0.09
CA ALA A 58 8.18 6.91 0.40
C ALA A 58 9.20 6.87 -0.77
N VAL A 59 8.72 6.81 -2.02
CA VAL A 59 9.58 6.91 -3.21
C VAL A 59 10.26 8.28 -3.33
N ALA A 60 9.63 9.34 -2.83
CA ALA A 60 10.18 10.69 -2.84
C ALA A 60 11.26 10.95 -1.78
N ILE A 61 11.56 9.98 -0.91
CA ILE A 61 12.64 10.10 0.07
C ILE A 61 13.99 10.13 -0.66
N SER A 62 14.76 11.19 -0.43
CA SER A 62 16.11 11.31 -0.98
C SER A 62 17.06 10.27 -0.39
N ALA A 63 17.94 9.75 -1.22
CA ALA A 63 19.06 8.92 -0.76
C ALA A 63 20.29 9.75 -0.32
N THR A 64 20.16 11.09 -0.23
CA THR A 64 21.20 11.98 0.22
C THR A 64 20.87 12.52 1.61
N PHE A 65 21.79 12.40 2.56
CA PHE A 65 21.62 12.84 3.94
C PHE A 65 22.79 13.75 4.35
N GLU A 66 22.47 14.91 4.89
CA GLU A 66 23.45 15.91 5.31
C GLU A 66 23.61 15.99 6.84
N ASN A 67 22.61 15.51 7.59
CA ASN A 67 22.59 15.55 9.05
C ASN A 67 21.55 14.61 9.65
N GLY A 68 21.58 14.43 10.97
CA GLY A 68 20.65 13.56 11.70
C GLY A 68 19.18 13.99 11.63
N GLY A 69 18.90 15.28 11.45
CA GLY A 69 17.52 15.79 11.28
C GLY A 69 16.89 15.28 9.99
N GLY A 70 17.63 15.32 8.89
CA GLY A 70 17.18 14.75 7.60
C GLY A 70 16.95 13.25 7.67
N VAL A 71 17.78 12.50 8.43
CA VAL A 71 17.56 11.08 8.68
C VAL A 71 16.28 10.84 9.48
N ALA A 72 16.03 11.62 10.52
CA ALA A 72 14.82 11.50 11.35
C ALA A 72 13.54 11.81 10.55
N GLU A 73 13.56 12.82 9.68
CA GLU A 73 12.46 13.14 8.78
C GLU A 73 12.18 12.00 7.79
N ALA A 74 13.21 11.47 7.18
CA ALA A 74 13.11 10.35 6.24
C ALA A 74 12.57 9.09 6.91
N LEU A 75 13.00 8.77 8.14
CA LEU A 75 12.47 7.69 8.95
C LEU A 75 10.99 7.89 9.25
N THR A 76 10.58 9.11 9.62
CA THR A 76 9.19 9.46 9.86
C THR A 76 8.34 9.17 8.63
N LYS A 77 8.77 9.64 7.44
CA LYS A 77 8.06 9.39 6.18
C LYS A 77 8.02 7.90 5.82
N GLY A 78 9.15 7.20 5.89
CA GLY A 78 9.23 5.78 5.53
C GLY A 78 8.50 4.86 6.50
N ALA A 79 8.34 5.25 7.76
CA ALA A 79 7.62 4.47 8.77
C ALA A 79 6.12 4.82 8.88
N ALA A 80 5.63 5.84 8.16
CA ALA A 80 4.28 6.36 8.29
C ALA A 80 3.22 5.49 7.60
N TYR A 81 3.13 4.23 7.99
CA TYR A 81 2.04 3.34 7.58
C TYR A 81 1.68 2.38 8.70
N GLN A 82 0.41 2.00 8.77
CA GLN A 82 -0.07 0.89 9.57
C GLN A 82 -0.17 -0.35 8.68
N PRO A 83 0.37 -1.51 9.08
CA PRO A 83 0.41 -2.71 8.23
C PRO A 83 -0.95 -3.14 7.70
N GLU A 84 -1.98 -3.15 8.54
CA GLU A 84 -3.34 -3.53 8.19
C GLU A 84 -3.97 -2.54 7.21
N GLN A 85 -3.78 -1.24 7.41
CA GLN A 85 -4.26 -0.21 6.48
C GLN A 85 -3.57 -0.31 5.12
N LEU A 86 -2.27 -0.62 5.11
CA LEU A 86 -1.51 -0.76 3.87
C LEU A 86 -1.93 -2.00 3.09
N ASP A 87 -2.23 -3.12 3.79
CA ASP A 87 -2.75 -4.35 3.18
C ASP A 87 -4.14 -4.12 2.56
N ALA A 88 -5.08 -3.57 3.32
CA ALA A 88 -6.40 -3.20 2.84
C ALA A 88 -6.32 -2.21 1.66
N GLY A 89 -5.43 -1.23 1.77
CA GLY A 89 -5.19 -0.24 0.73
C GLY A 89 -4.63 -0.83 -0.56
N MET A 90 -3.76 -1.83 -0.46
CA MET A 90 -3.24 -2.57 -1.61
C MET A 90 -4.37 -3.29 -2.36
N ILE A 91 -5.25 -4.01 -1.65
CA ILE A 91 -6.39 -4.71 -2.25
C ILE A 91 -7.35 -3.70 -2.89
N ALA A 92 -7.70 -2.64 -2.18
CA ALA A 92 -8.60 -1.58 -2.69
C ALA A 92 -8.02 -0.86 -3.92
N TYR A 93 -6.71 -0.56 -3.92
CA TYR A 93 -6.04 0.04 -5.07
C TYR A 93 -6.03 -0.89 -6.30
N GLY A 94 -5.80 -2.19 -6.06
CA GLY A 94 -5.91 -3.22 -7.07
C GLY A 94 -7.34 -3.33 -7.63
N ALA A 95 -8.37 -3.21 -6.79
CA ALA A 95 -9.77 -3.24 -7.22
C ALA A 95 -10.11 -2.05 -8.13
N ILE A 96 -9.67 -0.83 -7.78
CA ILE A 96 -9.85 0.35 -8.64
C ILE A 96 -9.14 0.16 -9.99
N ALA A 97 -7.97 -0.47 -10.01
CA ALA A 97 -7.30 -0.83 -11.25
C ALA A 97 -8.09 -1.86 -12.05
N ALA A 98 -8.62 -2.90 -11.41
CA ALA A 98 -9.44 -3.95 -12.05
C ALA A 98 -10.72 -3.38 -12.70
N LEU A 99 -11.33 -2.34 -12.12
CA LEU A 99 -12.49 -1.64 -12.68
C LEU A 99 -12.20 -0.92 -14.01
N GLN A 100 -10.94 -0.84 -14.45
CA GLN A 100 -10.56 -0.28 -15.76
C GLN A 100 -10.65 -1.33 -16.88
N GLU A 101 -10.90 -2.61 -16.58
CA GLU A 101 -10.95 -3.68 -17.57
C GLU A 101 -12.35 -3.89 -18.12
N GLN A 102 -12.59 -3.44 -19.36
CA GLN A 102 -13.91 -3.53 -19.99
C GLN A 102 -14.38 -4.97 -20.13
N ALA A 103 -13.50 -5.90 -20.49
CA ALA A 103 -13.85 -7.32 -20.61
C ALA A 103 -14.41 -7.91 -19.30
N PHE A 104 -13.86 -7.48 -18.15
CA PHE A 104 -14.33 -7.88 -16.83
C PHE A 104 -15.66 -7.22 -16.47
N ILE A 105 -15.83 -5.92 -16.75
CA ILE A 105 -17.10 -5.22 -16.56
C ILE A 105 -18.22 -5.94 -17.31
N ASP A 106 -17.98 -6.27 -18.57
CA ASP A 106 -18.95 -6.99 -19.39
C ASP A 106 -19.19 -8.42 -18.90
N GLY A 107 -18.17 -9.08 -18.35
CA GLY A 107 -18.28 -10.39 -17.71
C GLY A 107 -19.20 -10.37 -16.49
N VAL A 108 -19.03 -9.40 -15.60
CA VAL A 108 -19.91 -9.21 -14.43
C VAL A 108 -21.35 -8.96 -14.87
N ARG A 109 -21.56 -8.10 -15.88
CA ARG A 109 -22.90 -7.83 -16.45
C ARG A 109 -23.53 -9.09 -17.08
N ARG A 110 -22.74 -9.95 -17.71
CA ARG A 110 -23.24 -11.24 -18.23
C ARG A 110 -23.64 -12.16 -17.08
N ALA A 111 -22.79 -12.28 -16.05
CA ALA A 111 -23.09 -13.14 -14.91
C ALA A 111 -24.42 -12.80 -14.23
N THR A 112 -24.82 -11.53 -14.19
CA THR A 112 -26.13 -11.11 -13.63
C THR A 112 -27.33 -11.50 -14.50
N ARG A 113 -27.14 -11.94 -15.74
CA ARG A 113 -28.24 -12.47 -16.57
C ARG A 113 -28.54 -13.93 -16.24
N ASP A 114 -27.52 -14.66 -15.81
CA ASP A 114 -27.62 -16.09 -15.54
C ASP A 114 -27.90 -16.37 -14.05
N VAL A 115 -27.40 -15.50 -13.16
CA VAL A 115 -27.51 -15.65 -11.71
C VAL A 115 -28.13 -14.36 -11.11
N PRO A 116 -29.15 -14.46 -10.22
CA PRO A 116 -29.68 -13.28 -9.53
C PRO A 116 -28.56 -12.49 -8.82
N ARG A 117 -28.62 -11.16 -8.94
CA ARG A 117 -27.62 -10.24 -8.38
C ARG A 117 -27.30 -10.55 -6.91
N GLU A 118 -28.32 -10.76 -6.10
CA GLU A 118 -28.22 -11.00 -4.66
C GLU A 118 -27.46 -12.29 -4.36
N VAL A 119 -27.66 -13.32 -5.17
CA VAL A 119 -26.95 -14.61 -5.06
C VAL A 119 -25.48 -14.45 -5.43
N LEU A 120 -25.20 -13.68 -6.50
CA LEU A 120 -23.81 -13.41 -6.91
C LEU A 120 -23.07 -12.57 -5.87
N VAL A 121 -23.72 -11.55 -5.30
CA VAL A 121 -23.17 -10.72 -4.21
C VAL A 121 -22.87 -11.59 -2.98
N ALA A 122 -23.82 -12.40 -2.52
CA ALA A 122 -23.61 -13.28 -1.37
C ALA A 122 -22.43 -14.23 -1.61
N ARG A 123 -22.38 -14.87 -2.79
CA ARG A 123 -21.31 -15.78 -3.16
C ARG A 123 -19.92 -15.10 -3.14
N LEU A 124 -19.79 -13.90 -3.71
CA LEU A 124 -18.53 -13.17 -3.74
C LEU A 124 -18.06 -12.69 -2.34
N ARG A 125 -19.01 -12.42 -1.43
CA ARG A 125 -18.70 -12.06 -0.03
C ARG A 125 -18.24 -13.27 0.76
N ASP A 126 -18.93 -14.42 0.61
CA ASP A 126 -18.62 -15.66 1.32
C ASP A 126 -17.35 -16.32 0.79
N ASP A 127 -17.18 -16.30 -0.53
CA ASP A 127 -16.06 -16.90 -1.26
C ASP A 127 -15.54 -15.97 -2.36
N PRO A 128 -14.59 -15.09 -2.05
CA PRO A 128 -14.00 -14.18 -3.04
C PRO A 128 -13.33 -14.90 -4.22
N GLU A 129 -12.90 -16.16 -4.05
CA GLU A 129 -12.28 -16.97 -5.12
C GLU A 129 -13.28 -17.30 -6.23
N SER A 130 -14.58 -17.30 -5.93
CA SER A 130 -15.63 -17.50 -6.93
C SER A 130 -15.63 -16.47 -8.06
N VAL A 131 -14.96 -15.32 -7.88
CA VAL A 131 -14.76 -14.31 -8.94
C VAL A 131 -14.02 -14.89 -10.16
N ILE A 132 -13.22 -15.95 -9.97
CA ILE A 132 -12.43 -16.58 -11.05
C ILE A 132 -13.33 -17.16 -12.15
N GLU A 133 -14.58 -17.47 -11.83
CA GLU A 133 -15.56 -17.95 -12.80
C GLU A 133 -16.13 -16.85 -13.70
N ILE A 134 -15.91 -15.59 -13.35
CA ILE A 134 -16.42 -14.43 -14.13
C ILE A 134 -15.50 -14.19 -15.34
N GLU A 135 -16.11 -14.12 -16.52
CA GLU A 135 -15.39 -13.81 -17.75
C GLU A 135 -14.65 -12.48 -17.66
N GLY A 136 -13.40 -12.41 -18.16
CA GLY A 136 -12.58 -11.22 -18.11
C GLY A 136 -11.80 -11.02 -16.81
N VAL A 137 -12.02 -11.85 -15.78
CA VAL A 137 -11.31 -11.74 -14.49
C VAL A 137 -9.79 -11.83 -14.65
N GLY A 138 -9.30 -12.63 -15.61
CA GLY A 138 -7.86 -12.72 -15.88
C GLY A 138 -7.25 -11.37 -16.26
N ALA A 139 -7.93 -10.58 -17.10
CA ALA A 139 -7.49 -9.24 -17.46
C ALA A 139 -7.54 -8.29 -16.26
N ALA A 140 -8.61 -8.35 -15.45
CA ALA A 140 -8.77 -7.55 -14.24
C ALA A 140 -7.67 -7.84 -13.20
N ALA A 141 -7.40 -9.13 -12.92
CA ALA A 141 -6.32 -9.56 -12.04
C ALA A 141 -4.94 -9.12 -12.56
N GLY A 142 -4.71 -9.25 -13.86
CA GLY A 142 -3.47 -8.79 -14.52
C GLY A 142 -3.27 -7.28 -14.38
N ARG A 143 -4.34 -6.50 -14.52
CA ARG A 143 -4.28 -5.04 -14.34
C ARG A 143 -4.03 -4.67 -12.88
N ALA A 144 -4.70 -5.32 -11.92
CA ALA A 144 -4.44 -5.14 -10.50
C ALA A 144 -2.97 -5.44 -10.17
N GLN A 145 -2.45 -6.58 -10.66
CA GLN A 145 -1.04 -6.96 -10.50
C GLN A 145 -0.10 -5.88 -11.06
N ALA A 146 -0.32 -5.45 -12.31
CA ALA A 146 0.52 -4.44 -12.96
C ALA A 146 0.52 -3.11 -12.18
N ALA A 147 -0.65 -2.65 -11.73
CA ALA A 147 -0.79 -1.43 -10.96
C ALA A 147 -0.04 -1.50 -9.62
N LEU A 148 -0.11 -2.62 -8.91
CA LEU A 148 0.59 -2.83 -7.66
C LEU A 148 2.11 -2.93 -7.85
N LEU A 149 2.58 -3.62 -8.89
CA LEU A 149 4.00 -3.68 -9.23
C LEU A 149 4.55 -2.30 -9.63
N GLN A 150 3.74 -1.48 -10.30
CA GLN A 150 4.12 -0.10 -10.63
C GLN A 150 4.35 0.77 -9.37
N ARG A 151 3.71 0.44 -8.23
CA ARG A 151 3.97 1.09 -6.93
C ARG A 151 5.15 0.46 -6.20
N ALA A 152 5.25 -0.86 -6.20
CA ALA A 152 6.29 -1.60 -5.47
C ALA A 152 7.69 -1.43 -6.07
N ALA A 153 7.83 -1.46 -7.40
CA ALA A 153 9.15 -1.44 -8.03
C ALA A 153 9.95 -0.16 -7.73
N PRO A 154 9.41 1.07 -7.89
CA PRO A 154 10.12 2.29 -7.49
C PRO A 154 10.43 2.33 -6.00
N LEU A 155 9.52 1.86 -5.12
CA LEU A 155 9.73 1.80 -3.69
C LEU A 155 10.95 0.93 -3.34
N GLY A 156 11.05 -0.24 -3.95
CA GLY A 156 12.20 -1.13 -3.78
C GLY A 156 13.51 -0.54 -4.32
N ILE A 157 13.46 0.19 -5.44
CA ILE A 157 14.63 0.91 -6.00
C ILE A 157 15.10 1.96 -5.01
N THR A 158 14.20 2.81 -4.51
CA THR A 158 14.51 3.85 -3.51
C THR A 158 15.06 3.23 -2.23
N GLY A 159 14.46 2.15 -1.73
CA GLY A 159 14.95 1.44 -0.55
C GLY A 159 16.39 0.96 -0.69
N ARG A 160 16.72 0.33 -1.82
CA ARG A 160 18.11 -0.11 -2.11
C ARG A 160 19.08 1.05 -2.25
N ALA A 161 18.65 2.17 -2.85
CA ALA A 161 19.47 3.38 -2.97
C ALA A 161 19.79 3.97 -1.59
N ILE A 162 18.78 4.09 -0.72
CA ILE A 162 18.96 4.58 0.65
C ILE A 162 19.83 3.62 1.46
N LYS A 163 19.59 2.30 1.36
CA LYS A 163 20.47 1.31 2.02
C LYS A 163 21.92 1.46 1.59
N LYS A 164 22.16 1.68 0.29
CA LYS A 164 23.53 1.93 -0.22
C LYS A 164 24.09 3.23 0.32
N ALA A 165 23.29 4.29 0.40
CA ALA A 165 23.71 5.59 0.94
C ALA A 165 24.17 5.50 2.40
N ALA A 166 23.71 4.53 3.19
CA ALA A 166 24.19 4.30 4.55
C ALA A 166 25.72 4.15 4.62
N TYR A 167 26.33 3.50 3.62
CA TYR A 167 27.80 3.34 3.55
C TYR A 167 28.53 4.66 3.22
N ASP A 168 27.91 5.55 2.48
CA ASP A 168 28.44 6.87 2.17
C ASP A 168 28.28 7.80 3.38
N VAL A 169 27.12 7.74 4.05
CA VAL A 169 26.84 8.46 5.30
C VAL A 169 27.79 8.03 6.42
N GLN A 170 28.16 6.73 6.51
CA GLN A 170 29.11 6.22 7.48
C GLN A 170 30.48 6.91 7.44
N ARG A 171 30.88 7.48 6.29
CA ARG A 171 32.13 8.22 6.13
C ARG A 171 32.05 9.66 6.61
N GLN A 172 30.85 10.17 6.82
CA GLN A 172 30.59 11.54 7.26
C GLN A 172 30.81 11.67 8.77
N ASP A 173 31.48 12.72 9.23
CA ASP A 173 31.81 12.86 10.65
C ASP A 173 30.57 13.08 11.53
N TRP A 174 29.56 13.81 11.02
CA TRP A 174 28.29 14.03 11.73
C TRP A 174 27.52 12.76 12.03
N SER A 175 27.72 11.71 11.22
CA SER A 175 26.94 10.47 11.32
C SER A 175 27.52 9.46 12.31
N LYS A 176 28.78 9.65 12.77
CA LYS A 176 29.53 8.69 13.60
C LYS A 176 29.17 8.76 15.08
N GLY A 177 28.67 9.93 15.52
CA GLY A 177 28.29 10.13 16.91
C GLY A 177 27.04 9.29 17.30
N PRO A 178 26.92 8.94 18.58
CA PRO A 178 25.74 8.25 19.06
C PRO A 178 24.50 9.17 18.97
N ILE A 179 23.36 8.55 18.65
CA ILE A 179 22.07 9.27 18.64
C ILE A 179 21.69 9.57 20.07
N SER A 180 21.50 10.85 20.41
CA SER A 180 21.31 11.34 21.77
C SER A 180 20.00 10.90 22.46
N ASP A 181 18.96 10.58 21.69
CA ASP A 181 17.64 10.20 22.20
C ASP A 181 17.12 8.94 21.48
N THR A 182 17.80 7.81 21.66
CA THR A 182 17.44 6.55 21.02
C THR A 182 16.06 6.07 21.42
N ALA A 183 15.72 6.14 22.71
CA ALA A 183 14.42 5.69 23.23
C ALA A 183 13.26 6.57 22.71
N GLY A 184 13.42 7.89 22.74
CA GLY A 184 12.42 8.83 22.22
C GLY A 184 12.27 8.72 20.70
N ARG A 185 13.35 8.52 19.96
CA ARG A 185 13.33 8.24 18.53
C ARG A 185 12.47 6.99 18.23
N LEU A 186 12.73 5.88 18.90
CA LEU A 186 11.97 4.64 18.68
C LEU A 186 10.50 4.81 19.08
N ALA A 187 10.22 5.52 20.18
CA ALA A 187 8.86 5.82 20.60
C ALA A 187 8.10 6.64 19.55
N ARG A 188 8.74 7.68 18.98
CA ARG A 188 8.14 8.48 17.88
C ARG A 188 7.83 7.63 16.65
N ILE A 189 8.77 6.79 16.21
CA ILE A 189 8.57 5.92 15.04
C ILE A 189 7.43 4.92 15.29
N LYS A 190 7.35 4.33 16.47
CA LYS A 190 6.24 3.44 16.84
C LYS A 190 4.89 4.17 16.84
N ALA A 191 4.83 5.39 17.38
CA ALA A 191 3.61 6.20 17.40
C ALA A 191 3.15 6.56 15.97
N MET A 192 4.08 6.97 15.10
CA MET A 192 3.78 7.26 13.70
C MET A 192 3.26 6.02 12.95
N SER A 193 3.80 4.85 13.27
CA SER A 193 3.42 3.59 12.62
C SER A 193 2.10 3.01 13.15
N ALA A 194 1.63 3.45 14.30
CA ALA A 194 0.34 3.06 14.88
C ALA A 194 -0.81 3.98 14.41
N ALA A 195 -0.49 5.18 13.94
CA ALA A 195 -1.50 6.11 13.45
C ALA A 195 -2.02 5.69 12.07
N PHE A 196 -3.33 5.82 11.88
CA PHE A 196 -3.90 5.73 10.55
C PHE A 196 -3.37 6.87 9.68
N PHE A 197 -2.94 6.53 8.49
CA PHE A 197 -2.56 7.50 7.49
C PHE A 197 -3.83 8.08 6.84
N ASN A 198 -3.99 9.39 6.90
CA ASN A 198 -5.10 10.08 6.25
C ASN A 198 -4.64 10.59 4.87
N PRO A 199 -5.20 10.06 3.77
CA PRO A 199 -4.88 10.52 2.43
C PRO A 199 -5.35 11.96 2.20
N GLY A 200 -4.68 12.65 1.28
CA GLY A 200 -5.10 13.96 0.82
C GLY A 200 -6.40 13.92 0.00
N GLU A 201 -7.16 15.01 0.00
CA GLU A 201 -8.41 15.12 -0.77
C GLU A 201 -8.18 14.95 -2.27
N ASP A 202 -7.08 15.48 -2.81
CA ASP A 202 -6.72 15.35 -4.24
C ASP A 202 -6.51 13.88 -4.66
N ASP A 203 -5.83 13.09 -3.82
CA ASP A 203 -5.58 11.68 -4.09
C ASP A 203 -6.88 10.87 -4.04
N THR A 204 -7.71 11.15 -3.06
CA THR A 204 -9.04 10.52 -2.91
C THR A 204 -9.93 10.87 -4.11
N GLY A 205 -10.01 12.14 -4.50
CA GLY A 205 -10.80 12.60 -5.64
C GLY A 205 -10.38 11.96 -6.96
N ARG A 206 -9.07 11.83 -7.19
CA ARG A 206 -8.52 11.16 -8.37
C ARG A 206 -8.88 9.67 -8.44
N LEU A 207 -8.82 8.96 -7.32
CA LEU A 207 -9.19 7.54 -7.26
C LEU A 207 -10.71 7.33 -7.40
N ILE A 208 -11.54 8.20 -6.86
CA ILE A 208 -12.99 8.20 -7.11
C ILE A 208 -13.26 8.35 -8.61
N GLN A 209 -12.62 9.33 -9.26
CA GLN A 209 -12.77 9.52 -10.70
C GLN A 209 -12.32 8.28 -11.50
N ALA A 210 -11.20 7.65 -11.10
CA ALA A 210 -10.71 6.44 -11.75
C ALA A 210 -11.69 5.27 -11.57
N ALA A 211 -12.31 5.12 -10.40
CA ALA A 211 -13.27 4.07 -10.13
C ALA A 211 -14.59 4.24 -10.90
N THR A 212 -15.07 5.49 -11.03
CA THR A 212 -16.41 5.79 -11.61
C THR A 212 -16.39 6.06 -13.11
N ALA A 213 -15.24 6.40 -13.69
CA ALA A 213 -15.10 6.68 -15.12
C ALA A 213 -13.96 5.82 -15.71
N PRO A 214 -14.18 4.52 -15.93
CA PRO A 214 -13.21 3.63 -16.56
C PRO A 214 -12.80 4.18 -17.93
N ARG A 215 -11.52 4.34 -18.16
CA ARG A 215 -10.95 4.77 -19.44
C ARG A 215 -9.90 3.80 -19.89
N GLU A 216 -9.94 3.41 -21.13
CA GLU A 216 -8.80 2.73 -21.76
C GLU A 216 -7.53 3.58 -21.58
N GLY A 217 -6.53 3.04 -20.89
CA GLY A 217 -5.25 3.72 -20.63
C GLY A 217 -5.19 4.64 -19.42
N GLY A 218 -6.20 4.67 -18.54
CA GLY A 218 -6.25 5.56 -17.37
C GLY A 218 -5.27 5.15 -16.26
N GLY A 219 -4.06 5.68 -16.25
CA GLY A 219 -3.19 5.83 -15.06
C GLY A 219 -2.66 4.57 -14.35
N PHE A 220 -3.21 3.39 -14.59
CA PHE A 220 -2.90 2.14 -13.88
C PHE A 220 -2.08 1.12 -14.70
N GLY A 221 -1.25 1.57 -15.60
CA GLY A 221 -0.47 0.66 -16.45
C GLY A 221 -1.32 -0.09 -17.50
N GLY A 222 -0.72 -0.52 -18.60
CA GLY A 222 -1.39 -1.39 -19.58
C GLY A 222 -1.67 -2.76 -18.98
N GLY A 223 -2.84 -3.34 -19.25
CA GLY A 223 -3.13 -4.74 -18.92
C GLY A 223 -2.03 -5.63 -19.47
N GLY A 224 -1.44 -6.48 -18.64
CA GLY A 224 -0.39 -7.39 -19.11
C GLY A 224 -0.99 -8.44 -20.02
N GLU A 225 -0.49 -8.56 -21.25
CA GLU A 225 -0.77 -9.68 -22.17
C GLU A 225 -0.16 -11.02 -21.66
N GLY A 226 0.54 -11.00 -20.52
CA GLY A 226 1.01 -12.20 -19.82
C GLY A 226 -0.13 -12.84 -19.02
N GLY A 227 -0.25 -14.15 -19.07
CA GLY A 227 -1.28 -14.90 -18.34
C GLY A 227 -1.40 -14.43 -16.90
N ALA A 228 -2.61 -14.08 -16.47
CA ALA A 228 -2.87 -13.54 -15.14
C ALA A 228 -2.42 -14.53 -14.07
N VAL A 229 -1.60 -14.07 -13.13
CA VAL A 229 -1.26 -14.83 -11.94
C VAL A 229 -2.35 -14.52 -10.91
N PHE A 230 -3.23 -15.49 -10.65
CA PHE A 230 -4.20 -15.39 -9.58
C PHE A 230 -3.49 -15.58 -8.23
N THR A 231 -3.35 -14.51 -7.50
CA THR A 231 -2.90 -14.53 -6.10
C THR A 231 -4.08 -14.19 -5.20
N PRO A 232 -4.05 -14.53 -3.91
CA PRO A 232 -5.11 -14.12 -2.99
C PRO A 232 -5.42 -12.62 -3.04
N VAL A 233 -4.41 -11.76 -3.22
CA VAL A 233 -4.58 -10.30 -3.32
C VAL A 233 -5.25 -9.89 -4.63
N THR A 234 -4.82 -10.42 -5.79
CA THR A 234 -5.43 -10.05 -7.08
C THR A 234 -6.85 -10.60 -7.22
N VAL A 235 -7.13 -11.76 -6.63
CA VAL A 235 -8.47 -12.36 -6.56
C VAL A 235 -9.39 -11.50 -5.68
N ARG A 236 -8.96 -11.11 -4.49
CA ARG A 236 -9.72 -10.21 -3.59
C ARG A 236 -9.96 -8.85 -4.23
N ALA A 237 -8.97 -8.30 -4.92
CA ALA A 237 -9.13 -7.06 -5.68
C ALA A 237 -10.18 -7.19 -6.79
N ALA A 238 -10.18 -8.29 -7.54
CA ALA A 238 -11.19 -8.55 -8.57
C ALA A 238 -12.59 -8.79 -7.95
N ALA A 239 -12.69 -9.51 -6.83
CA ALA A 239 -13.96 -9.71 -6.12
C ALA A 239 -14.54 -8.39 -5.61
N LEU A 240 -13.72 -7.53 -5.01
CA LEU A 240 -14.13 -6.18 -4.58
C LEU A 240 -14.58 -5.33 -5.77
N ALA A 241 -13.89 -5.39 -6.90
CA ALA A 241 -14.29 -4.71 -8.12
C ALA A 241 -15.63 -5.23 -8.66
N ALA A 242 -15.88 -6.56 -8.62
CA ALA A 242 -17.16 -7.14 -9.00
C ALA A 242 -18.28 -6.68 -8.09
N LEU A 243 -18.07 -6.64 -6.77
CA LEU A 243 -19.04 -6.11 -5.81
C LEU A 243 -19.34 -4.63 -6.06
N ALA A 244 -18.35 -3.83 -6.41
CA ALA A 244 -18.54 -2.43 -6.79
C ALA A 244 -19.40 -2.27 -8.05
N LEU A 245 -19.19 -3.11 -9.07
CA LEU A 245 -20.01 -3.15 -10.29
C LEU A 245 -21.44 -3.63 -10.03
N LEU A 246 -21.60 -4.47 -9.02
CA LEU A 246 -22.91 -4.94 -8.56
C LEU A 246 -23.62 -3.92 -7.63
N GLY A 247 -22.98 -2.80 -7.27
CA GLY A 247 -23.50 -1.82 -6.31
C GLY A 247 -23.64 -2.43 -4.91
N ALA A 248 -22.69 -3.26 -4.50
CA ALA A 248 -22.68 -3.96 -3.22
C ALA A 248 -21.37 -3.71 -2.41
N ALA A 249 -20.58 -2.74 -2.85
CA ALA A 249 -19.37 -2.25 -2.17
C ALA A 249 -19.50 -0.77 -1.79
N ASP A 250 -20.72 -0.30 -1.56
CA ASP A 250 -21.05 1.05 -1.10
C ASP A 250 -20.92 1.21 0.43
N ASP A 251 -21.18 2.41 0.93
CA ASP A 251 -21.08 2.72 2.35
C ASP A 251 -22.01 1.88 3.24
N ASP A 252 -23.14 1.42 2.70
CA ASP A 252 -24.11 0.57 3.43
C ASP A 252 -23.60 -0.88 3.57
N GLY A 253 -22.80 -1.34 2.60
CA GLY A 253 -22.25 -2.69 2.55
C GLY A 253 -20.82 -2.84 3.08
N VAL A 254 -20.18 -1.75 3.56
CA VAL A 254 -18.75 -1.74 3.90
C VAL A 254 -18.37 -2.73 5.01
N GLY A 255 -19.23 -2.94 6.02
CA GLY A 255 -18.98 -3.88 7.11
C GLY A 255 -18.84 -5.34 6.67
N ASP A 256 -19.39 -5.69 5.50
CA ASP A 256 -19.29 -7.04 4.91
C ASP A 256 -18.03 -7.23 4.05
N LEU A 257 -17.20 -6.17 3.88
CA LEU A 257 -16.01 -6.19 3.04
C LEU A 257 -14.71 -6.50 3.80
N ASP A 258 -14.73 -6.54 5.13
CA ASP A 258 -13.54 -6.73 5.97
C ASP A 258 -12.75 -7.98 5.58
N ASN A 259 -13.45 -9.10 5.33
CA ASN A 259 -12.84 -10.35 4.91
C ASN A 259 -12.17 -10.27 3.51
N ILE A 260 -12.68 -9.39 2.64
CA ILE A 260 -12.15 -9.20 1.29
C ILE A 260 -10.96 -8.26 1.32
N MET A 261 -11.02 -7.22 2.16
CA MET A 261 -9.99 -6.19 2.26
C MET A 261 -8.78 -6.57 3.11
N SER A 262 -8.66 -7.82 3.53
CA SER A 262 -7.49 -8.31 4.28
C SER A 262 -7.00 -9.64 3.69
N GLU A 263 -5.66 -9.77 3.57
CA GLU A 263 -5.01 -11.03 3.20
C GLU A 263 -3.93 -11.36 4.23
N GLU A 264 -4.03 -12.53 4.85
CA GLU A 264 -3.24 -12.90 6.03
C GLU A 264 -1.72 -12.90 5.77
N LYS A 265 -1.28 -13.41 4.61
CA LYS A 265 0.15 -13.52 4.28
C LYS A 265 0.77 -12.15 4.00
N SER A 266 0.09 -11.31 3.22
CA SER A 266 0.57 -9.96 2.91
C SER A 266 0.53 -9.04 4.13
N ALA A 267 -0.54 -9.08 4.93
CA ALA A 267 -0.62 -8.38 6.21
C ALA A 267 0.49 -8.83 7.17
N GLY A 268 0.72 -10.15 7.28
CA GLY A 268 1.80 -10.73 8.06
C GLY A 268 3.19 -10.29 7.59
N CYS A 269 3.42 -10.25 6.28
CA CYS A 269 4.67 -9.75 5.69
C CYS A 269 4.92 -8.27 6.08
N MET A 270 3.91 -7.41 5.95
CA MET A 270 4.02 -5.98 6.30
C MET A 270 4.25 -5.77 7.81
N LYS A 271 3.61 -6.60 8.67
CA LYS A 271 3.87 -6.61 10.12
C LYS A 271 5.31 -6.99 10.43
N MET A 272 5.86 -8.00 9.73
CA MET A 272 7.24 -8.42 9.91
C MET A 272 8.22 -7.35 9.43
N ALA A 273 7.99 -6.71 8.28
CA ALA A 273 8.80 -5.58 7.80
C ALA A 273 8.85 -4.45 8.84
N LYS A 274 7.71 -4.13 9.45
CA LYS A 274 7.62 -3.13 10.52
C LYS A 274 8.34 -3.56 11.79
N LEU A 275 8.20 -4.81 12.20
CA LEU A 275 8.90 -5.35 13.38
C LEU A 275 10.41 -5.32 13.18
N ASN A 276 10.89 -5.71 11.99
CA ASN A 276 12.30 -5.67 11.63
C ASN A 276 12.84 -4.23 11.68
N LEU A 277 12.05 -3.24 11.20
CA LEU A 277 12.40 -1.82 11.34
C LEU A 277 12.60 -1.44 12.81
N TYR A 278 11.66 -1.81 13.69
CA TYR A 278 11.76 -1.48 15.12
C TYR A 278 12.97 -2.13 15.78
N GLN A 279 13.24 -3.39 15.48
CA GLN A 279 14.40 -4.12 15.99
C GLN A 279 15.71 -3.48 15.51
N CYS A 280 15.80 -3.14 14.23
CA CYS A 280 16.94 -2.46 13.65
C CYS A 280 17.19 -1.11 14.34
N LEU A 281 16.16 -0.27 14.48
CA LEU A 281 16.26 1.04 15.14
C LEU A 281 16.58 0.94 16.65
N ALA A 282 16.11 -0.13 17.32
CA ALA A 282 16.38 -0.32 18.75
C ALA A 282 17.86 -0.53 19.06
N VAL A 283 18.61 -1.13 18.13
CA VAL A 283 20.05 -1.44 18.28
C VAL A 283 20.94 -0.45 17.54
N ALA A 284 20.38 0.37 16.65
CA ALA A 284 21.14 1.37 15.90
C ALA A 284 21.71 2.44 16.85
N GLY A 285 23.03 2.62 16.81
CA GLY A 285 23.75 3.62 17.60
C GLY A 285 23.98 4.93 16.82
N PRO A 286 24.75 4.90 15.72
CA PRO A 286 25.01 6.06 14.88
C PRO A 286 23.94 6.25 13.78
N HIS A 287 23.88 7.48 13.23
CA HIS A 287 22.85 7.83 12.22
C HIS A 287 22.91 7.01 10.93
N TYR A 288 24.08 6.54 10.49
CA TYR A 288 24.16 5.71 9.28
C TYR A 288 23.46 4.35 9.43
N GLU A 289 23.35 3.82 10.65
CA GLU A 289 22.56 2.62 10.92
C GLU A 289 21.06 2.89 10.78
N ASP A 290 20.59 4.08 11.18
CA ASP A 290 19.21 4.49 10.93
C ASP A 290 18.91 4.58 9.43
N VAL A 291 19.84 5.11 8.62
CA VAL A 291 19.70 5.14 7.17
C VAL A 291 19.61 3.73 6.58
N TYR A 292 20.42 2.80 7.11
CA TYR A 292 20.34 1.38 6.72
C TYR A 292 18.97 0.78 7.08
N CYS A 293 18.49 0.98 8.32
CA CYS A 293 17.20 0.47 8.78
C CYS A 293 16.05 1.01 7.93
N LEU A 294 16.07 2.30 7.58
CA LEU A 294 15.11 2.93 6.68
C LEU A 294 15.11 2.26 5.30
N GLY A 295 16.26 2.16 4.66
CA GLY A 295 16.37 1.61 3.31
C GLY A 295 15.99 0.13 3.23
N GLN A 296 16.40 -0.66 4.21
CA GLN A 296 16.14 -2.09 4.24
C GLN A 296 14.70 -2.37 4.68
N HIS A 297 14.32 -1.98 5.89
CA HIS A 297 13.12 -2.50 6.53
C HIS A 297 11.87 -1.64 6.28
N ALA A 298 12.02 -0.31 6.17
CA ALA A 298 10.86 0.53 5.88
C ALA A 298 10.47 0.50 4.40
N LEU A 299 11.45 0.45 3.47
CA LEU A 299 11.15 0.55 2.05
C LEU A 299 11.34 -0.76 1.27
N THR A 300 12.53 -1.39 1.36
CA THR A 300 12.83 -2.60 0.57
C THR A 300 11.93 -3.76 0.98
N ASP A 301 11.81 -4.04 2.28
CA ASP A 301 10.99 -5.15 2.77
C ASP A 301 9.51 -4.90 2.46
N THR A 302 9.00 -3.65 2.63
CA THR A 302 7.62 -3.29 2.29
C THR A 302 7.36 -3.45 0.78
N ALA A 303 8.27 -3.00 -0.08
CA ALA A 303 8.16 -3.20 -1.53
C ALA A 303 8.14 -4.69 -1.91
N GLN A 304 8.94 -5.49 -1.21
CA GLN A 304 8.98 -6.93 -1.39
C GLN A 304 7.65 -7.58 -1.01
N CYS A 305 7.03 -7.17 0.13
CA CYS A 305 5.73 -7.67 0.55
C CYS A 305 4.66 -7.41 -0.52
N VAL A 306 4.60 -6.20 -1.08
CA VAL A 306 3.65 -5.87 -2.16
C VAL A 306 3.93 -6.71 -3.41
N SER A 307 5.20 -6.86 -3.80
CA SER A 307 5.59 -7.64 -4.98
C SER A 307 5.23 -9.13 -4.85
N GLU A 308 5.53 -9.73 -3.69
CA GLU A 308 5.21 -11.14 -3.41
C GLU A 308 3.70 -11.38 -3.34
N ALA A 309 2.94 -10.45 -2.78
CA ALA A 309 1.49 -10.52 -2.69
C ALA A 309 0.81 -10.63 -4.05
N VAL A 310 1.44 -10.12 -5.10
CA VAL A 310 0.94 -10.20 -6.48
C VAL A 310 1.71 -11.20 -7.36
N GLY A 311 2.48 -12.10 -6.73
CA GLY A 311 3.12 -13.22 -7.42
C GLY A 311 4.42 -12.85 -8.17
N ALA A 312 5.01 -11.68 -7.93
CA ALA A 312 6.32 -11.39 -8.48
C ALA A 312 7.39 -12.21 -7.73
N PRO A 313 8.40 -12.73 -8.44
CA PRO A 313 9.47 -13.49 -7.81
C PRO A 313 10.23 -12.62 -6.81
N ARG A 314 10.64 -13.22 -5.70
CA ARG A 314 11.51 -12.55 -4.73
C ARG A 314 12.80 -12.11 -5.42
N THR A 315 13.09 -10.82 -5.39
CA THR A 315 14.40 -10.33 -5.83
C THR A 315 15.43 -10.89 -4.86
N PRO A 316 16.41 -11.72 -5.31
CA PRO A 316 17.43 -12.24 -4.42
C PRO A 316 18.10 -11.08 -3.68
N ALA A 317 18.21 -11.18 -2.36
CA ALA A 317 19.05 -10.25 -1.62
C ALA A 317 20.46 -10.29 -2.24
N ALA A 318 21.03 -9.13 -2.54
CA ALA A 318 22.42 -9.08 -2.92
C ALA A 318 23.20 -9.85 -1.84
N PRO A 319 24.13 -10.75 -2.21
CA PRO A 319 24.89 -11.50 -1.23
C PRO A 319 25.42 -10.52 -0.19
N ALA A 320 25.16 -10.80 1.09
CA ALA A 320 25.67 -9.99 2.18
C ALA A 320 27.16 -9.86 1.94
N ALA A 321 27.66 -8.63 1.82
CA ALA A 321 29.10 -8.40 1.75
C ALA A 321 29.69 -9.18 2.94
N SER A 322 30.57 -10.12 2.65
CA SER A 322 31.21 -10.95 3.68
C SER A 322 31.64 -10.02 4.80
N PRO A 323 31.32 -10.30 6.05
CA PRO A 323 31.72 -9.43 7.16
C PRO A 323 33.23 -9.24 7.06
N VAL A 324 33.64 -7.99 6.85
CA VAL A 324 35.08 -7.66 6.97
C VAL A 324 35.45 -8.08 8.37
N PRO A 325 36.41 -9.00 8.53
CA PRO A 325 36.79 -9.46 9.86
C PRO A 325 37.18 -8.22 10.67
N ARG A 326 36.37 -7.91 11.69
CA ARG A 326 36.72 -6.87 12.66
C ARG A 326 38.05 -7.33 13.29
N ARG A 327 39.14 -6.69 12.92
CA ARG A 327 40.36 -6.80 13.67
C ARG A 327 40.05 -6.38 15.09
N ALA A 328 39.88 -7.33 15.99
CA ALA A 328 39.67 -7.06 17.39
C ALA A 328 40.77 -6.09 17.82
N PRO A 329 40.46 -4.95 18.47
CA PRO A 329 41.47 -4.15 19.12
C PRO A 329 42.10 -5.12 20.16
N GLY A 330 43.40 -5.37 20.02
CA GLY A 330 44.14 -6.18 20.98
C GLY A 330 43.98 -5.57 22.36
N PHE A 331 43.11 -6.16 23.17
CA PHE A 331 42.98 -5.80 24.58
C PHE A 331 44.14 -6.46 25.27
N MET A 332 45.28 -5.74 25.40
CA MET A 332 46.38 -6.13 26.26
C MET A 332 45.93 -5.95 27.71
N ILE A 333 45.60 -7.05 28.38
CA ILE A 333 45.55 -7.07 29.84
C ILE A 333 47.01 -7.24 30.32
N PRO A 334 47.58 -6.28 31.03
CA PRO A 334 48.89 -6.49 31.65
C PRO A 334 48.67 -7.32 32.91
N VAL A 335 48.88 -8.60 32.81
CA VAL A 335 49.07 -9.48 34.00
C VAL A 335 50.52 -9.94 33.99
N GLY A 336 51.30 -9.41 34.94
CA GLY A 336 52.58 -9.83 35.41
C GLY A 336 53.37 -10.81 34.55
N GLY A 337 54.24 -10.30 33.71
CA GLY A 337 55.59 -10.84 33.44
C GLY A 337 55.73 -12.23 32.78
N GLN A 338 54.76 -12.74 32.00
CA GLN A 338 54.99 -13.89 31.14
C GLN A 338 54.28 -13.72 29.79
N THR A 339 55.05 -13.65 28.71
CA THR A 339 54.57 -13.69 27.33
C THR A 339 54.08 -15.10 27.00
N VAL A 340 52.77 -15.27 26.88
CA VAL A 340 52.18 -16.47 26.29
C VAL A 340 51.99 -16.23 24.80
N ALA A 341 52.55 -17.15 23.98
CA ALA A 341 52.47 -17.10 22.53
C ALA A 341 51.00 -17.10 22.05
N ALA A 342 50.71 -16.29 21.04
CA ALA A 342 49.40 -16.22 20.38
C ALA A 342 49.06 -17.63 19.82
N ILE A 343 47.89 -18.13 20.20
CA ILE A 343 47.30 -19.33 19.62
C ILE A 343 46.83 -18.95 18.20
N ASP A 344 47.39 -19.64 17.22
CA ASP A 344 47.03 -19.52 15.82
C ASP A 344 45.64 -20.17 15.61
N ALA A 345 44.63 -19.35 15.32
CA ALA A 345 43.23 -19.77 15.13
C ALA A 345 42.96 -20.32 13.72
N SER A 346 43.94 -20.88 13.03
CA SER A 346 43.80 -21.42 11.67
C SER A 346 43.69 -22.93 11.58
N ASP A 347 43.47 -23.66 12.71
CA ASP A 347 43.27 -25.12 12.67
C ASP A 347 41.76 -25.48 12.60
N PRO A 348 41.28 -26.05 11.47
CA PRO A 348 39.86 -26.37 11.30
C PRO A 348 39.41 -27.70 11.94
N THR A 349 40.25 -28.34 12.78
CA THR A 349 39.97 -29.69 13.31
C THR A 349 39.27 -29.72 14.68
N GLU A 350 38.99 -28.58 15.34
CA GLU A 350 38.27 -28.56 16.63
C GLU A 350 36.85 -27.95 16.56
N ALA A 351 36.08 -28.20 15.49
CA ALA A 351 34.64 -27.95 15.47
C ALA A 351 33.91 -29.23 15.93
N GLY A 352 34.09 -29.62 17.17
CA GLY A 352 33.41 -30.74 17.82
C GLY A 352 32.35 -30.25 18.82
N ALA A 353 31.10 -30.60 18.53
CA ALA A 353 30.02 -30.83 19.48
C ALA A 353 29.42 -29.61 20.24
N TRP A 354 28.47 -28.93 19.62
CA TRP A 354 27.32 -28.33 20.34
C TRP A 354 26.02 -28.92 19.77
N GLY A 355 25.56 -30.01 20.41
CA GLY A 355 24.25 -30.57 20.18
C GLY A 355 23.16 -29.71 20.85
N PRO A 356 21.90 -29.73 20.33
CA PRO A 356 20.83 -28.95 20.90
C PRO A 356 20.37 -29.51 22.24
N SER A 357 20.47 -28.72 23.31
CA SER A 357 19.86 -29.03 24.59
C SER A 357 18.36 -28.78 24.55
N SER A 358 17.59 -29.87 24.46
CA SER A 358 16.17 -29.91 24.72
C SER A 358 15.92 -29.90 26.24
N ALA A 359 15.32 -28.87 26.80
CA ALA A 359 14.53 -28.96 28.03
C ALA A 359 13.67 -27.71 28.24
N TYR A 360 12.39 -27.78 27.91
CA TYR A 360 11.34 -27.00 28.59
C TYR A 360 10.61 -27.97 29.55
N PRO A 361 10.51 -27.67 30.84
CA PRO A 361 9.56 -28.34 31.71
C PRO A 361 8.17 -27.68 31.65
N LYS A 362 7.16 -28.48 31.92
CA LYS A 362 5.71 -28.21 31.90
C LYS A 362 5.25 -27.07 32.79
#